data_7f2c4351b976fd29a77837b4a704c918
#
_entry.id   7f2c4351b976fd29a77837b4a704c918
#
_cell.length_a   1.000
_cell.length_b   1.000
_cell.length_c   1.000
_cell.angle_alpha   90.00
_cell.angle_beta   90.00
_cell.angle_gamma   90.00
#
_symmetry.space_group_name_H-M   'P 1'
#
loop_
_entity.id
_entity.type
_entity.pdbx_description
1 polymer ?
#
loop_
_entity_poly.entity_id
_entity_poly.type
_entity_poly.pdbx_seq_one_letter_code
_entity_poly.pdbx_strand_id
1 'polypeptide(L)'
;MNTPHTSIAHLGNAACVLLAAISGSIAAQLPGFQSWMLQSYYIMPLVFLALLTTAYLLEHALTTSAILLLLACAAISAGLCLGGFGLNGAALTWQITAGPLCYFAAAALVLHHWADQLYRWQICCILTLAGLAGAALACWVTGGTPVHTICALLFTCSVATFELIVLFGKDYYEITSASRARSTALAMLMLQAMPVYKIIWNSLLVSRYGIVGLLRFIYHWFRWM
;
A
#
# COMPACT_ATOMS: atom_id res chain seq x y z
N MET A 1 -26.38 8.39 3.33
CA MET A 1 -24.93 8.37 2.99
C MET A 1 -24.81 8.67 1.51
N ASN A 2 -23.93 9.62 1.10
CA ASN A 2 -23.71 9.88 -0.34
C ASN A 2 -22.80 8.79 -0.91
N THR A 3 -23.38 7.65 -1.20
CA THR A 3 -22.72 6.40 -1.59
C THR A 3 -21.89 6.45 -2.90
N PRO A 4 -22.24 7.22 -3.96
CA PRO A 4 -21.48 7.18 -5.20
C PRO A 4 -20.07 7.79 -5.10
N HIS A 5 -19.88 8.83 -4.30
CA HIS A 5 -18.57 9.49 -4.19
C HIS A 5 -17.53 8.63 -3.45
N THR A 6 -17.95 7.91 -2.41
CA THR A 6 -17.06 7.00 -1.66
C THR A 6 -16.63 5.80 -2.49
N SER A 7 -17.54 5.22 -3.26
CA SER A 7 -17.24 4.11 -4.18
C SER A 7 -16.20 4.50 -5.24
N ILE A 8 -16.33 5.68 -5.85
CA ILE A 8 -15.39 6.19 -6.85
C ILE A 8 -14.00 6.43 -6.22
N ALA A 9 -13.92 6.92 -4.98
CA ALA A 9 -12.65 7.09 -4.29
C ALA A 9 -11.91 5.76 -4.09
N HIS A 10 -12.61 4.72 -3.65
CA HIS A 10 -12.01 3.38 -3.49
C HIS A 10 -11.59 2.75 -4.81
N LEU A 11 -12.35 2.96 -5.90
CA LEU A 11 -11.93 2.53 -7.23
C LEU A 11 -10.63 3.25 -7.66
N GLY A 12 -10.51 4.53 -7.35
CA GLY A 12 -9.29 5.30 -7.58
C GLY A 12 -8.10 4.77 -6.77
N ASN A 13 -8.33 4.40 -5.50
CA ASN A 13 -7.30 3.79 -4.65
C ASN A 13 -6.88 2.42 -5.21
N ALA A 14 -7.82 1.59 -5.64
CA ALA A 14 -7.52 0.31 -6.29
C ALA A 14 -6.67 0.51 -7.56
N ALA A 15 -7.02 1.49 -8.40
CA ALA A 15 -6.25 1.82 -9.60
C ALA A 15 -4.82 2.27 -9.27
N CYS A 16 -4.63 3.10 -8.24
CA CYS A 16 -3.30 3.51 -7.79
C CYS A 16 -2.47 2.33 -7.28
N VAL A 17 -3.07 1.43 -6.48
CA VAL A 17 -2.39 0.23 -6.00
C VAL A 17 -2.02 -0.69 -7.18
N LEU A 18 -2.89 -0.83 -8.16
CA LEU A 18 -2.62 -1.62 -9.37
C LEU A 18 -1.47 -1.01 -10.19
N LEU A 19 -1.43 0.31 -10.36
CA LEU A 19 -0.31 1.00 -11.01
C LEU A 19 1.00 0.76 -10.26
N ALA A 20 0.99 0.81 -8.94
CA ALA A 20 2.16 0.49 -8.12
C ALA A 20 2.59 -0.98 -8.30
N ALA A 21 1.66 -1.92 -8.34
CA ALA A 21 1.96 -3.33 -8.57
C ALA A 21 2.59 -3.58 -9.95
N ILE A 22 2.03 -2.99 -11.00
CA ILE A 22 2.53 -3.14 -12.37
C ILE A 22 3.93 -2.51 -12.50
N SER A 23 4.10 -1.26 -12.07
CA SER A 23 5.38 -0.55 -12.16
C SER A 23 6.48 -1.25 -11.37
N GLY A 24 6.17 -1.77 -10.18
CA GLY A 24 7.11 -2.55 -9.38
C GLY A 24 7.49 -3.87 -10.03
N SER A 25 6.53 -4.56 -10.65
CA SER A 25 6.80 -5.81 -11.37
C SER A 25 7.68 -5.58 -12.59
N ILE A 26 7.49 -4.48 -13.31
CA ILE A 26 8.34 -4.09 -14.45
C ILE A 26 9.74 -3.73 -13.94
N ALA A 27 9.83 -2.90 -12.91
CA ALA A 27 11.09 -2.47 -12.33
C ALA A 27 11.96 -3.65 -11.86
N ALA A 28 11.34 -4.66 -11.25
CA ALA A 28 12.02 -5.86 -10.80
C ALA A 28 12.65 -6.69 -11.92
N GLN A 29 12.18 -6.52 -13.16
CA GLN A 29 12.69 -7.23 -14.34
C GLN A 29 13.75 -6.43 -15.11
N LEU A 30 13.93 -5.15 -14.78
CA LEU A 30 14.91 -4.31 -15.47
C LEU A 30 16.33 -4.63 -14.99
N PRO A 31 17.25 -5.03 -15.90
CA PRO A 31 18.62 -5.33 -15.54
C PRO A 31 19.32 -4.08 -14.98
N GLY A 32 20.01 -4.22 -13.86
CA GLY A 32 20.73 -3.12 -13.20
C GLY A 32 19.87 -2.19 -12.35
N PHE A 33 18.52 -2.24 -12.44
CA PHE A 33 17.65 -1.37 -11.65
C PHE A 33 17.76 -1.65 -10.14
N GLN A 34 17.85 -2.91 -9.75
CA GLN A 34 18.00 -3.30 -8.34
C GLN A 34 19.35 -2.80 -7.77
N SER A 35 20.45 -2.92 -8.52
CA SER A 35 21.75 -2.41 -8.08
C SER A 35 21.76 -0.88 -7.97
N TRP A 36 21.12 -0.19 -8.90
CA TRP A 36 20.95 1.26 -8.85
C TRP A 36 20.09 1.67 -7.65
N MET A 37 19.00 0.99 -7.38
CA MET A 37 18.12 1.25 -6.21
C MET A 37 18.84 1.02 -4.88
N LEU A 38 19.72 0.01 -4.80
CA LEU A 38 20.53 -0.23 -3.59
C LEU A 38 21.55 0.88 -3.33
N GLN A 39 22.10 1.48 -4.38
CA GLN A 39 23.02 2.62 -4.28
C GLN A 39 22.30 3.94 -3.98
N SER A 40 21.08 4.09 -4.50
CA SER A 40 20.30 5.33 -4.47
C SER A 40 18.96 5.15 -3.75
N TYR A 41 18.94 4.35 -2.68
CA TYR A 41 17.72 3.88 -2.00
C TYR A 41 16.81 5.00 -1.48
N TYR A 42 17.33 6.20 -1.29
CA TYR A 42 16.58 7.35 -0.78
C TYR A 42 15.90 8.17 -1.89
N ILE A 43 16.31 8.06 -3.16
CA ILE A 43 15.81 8.92 -4.24
C ILE A 43 14.33 8.65 -4.51
N MET A 44 13.93 7.41 -4.76
CA MET A 44 12.55 7.08 -5.08
C MET A 44 11.56 7.37 -3.95
N PRO A 45 11.86 7.06 -2.68
CA PRO A 45 11.05 7.51 -1.56
C PRO A 45 10.91 9.03 -1.45
N LEU A 46 11.98 9.80 -1.72
CA LEU A 46 11.91 11.25 -1.73
C LEU A 46 11.03 11.78 -2.88
N VAL A 47 11.18 11.22 -4.08
CA VAL A 47 10.32 11.55 -5.23
C VAL A 47 8.85 11.27 -4.90
N PHE A 48 8.56 10.11 -4.32
CA PHE A 48 7.23 9.75 -3.89
C PHE A 48 6.66 10.75 -2.88
N LEU A 49 7.41 11.07 -1.82
CA LEU A 49 7.00 12.05 -0.81
C LEU A 49 6.79 13.44 -1.41
N ALA A 50 7.68 13.88 -2.30
CA ALA A 50 7.55 15.17 -2.98
C ALA A 50 6.26 15.23 -3.82
N LEU A 51 5.97 14.19 -4.61
CA LEU A 51 4.75 14.11 -5.42
C LEU A 51 3.48 14.12 -4.57
N LEU A 52 3.45 13.35 -3.47
CA LEU A 52 2.31 13.33 -2.55
C LEU A 52 2.13 14.68 -1.85
N THR A 53 3.21 15.26 -1.33
CA THR A 53 3.17 16.55 -0.66
C THR A 53 2.68 17.64 -1.62
N THR A 54 3.16 17.62 -2.86
CA THR A 54 2.72 18.55 -3.90
C THR A 54 1.23 18.37 -4.21
N ALA A 55 0.77 17.14 -4.39
CA ALA A 55 -0.64 16.84 -4.63
C ALA A 55 -1.53 17.29 -3.46
N TYR A 56 -1.07 17.11 -2.23
CA TYR A 56 -1.80 17.49 -1.02
C TYR A 56 -1.85 19.01 -0.80
N LEU A 57 -0.68 19.69 -0.88
CA LEU A 57 -0.60 21.13 -0.59
C LEU A 57 -1.25 21.98 -1.69
N LEU A 58 -1.16 21.55 -2.95
CA LEU A 58 -1.69 22.29 -4.08
C LEU A 58 -3.06 21.81 -4.56
N GLU A 59 -3.74 20.98 -3.76
CA GLU A 59 -5.06 20.44 -4.11
C GLU A 59 -6.06 21.51 -4.54
N HIS A 60 -6.06 22.66 -3.87
CA HIS A 60 -6.98 23.76 -4.17
C HIS A 60 -6.53 24.64 -5.34
N ALA A 61 -5.25 24.58 -5.72
CA ALA A 61 -4.68 25.40 -6.79
C ALA A 61 -4.58 24.65 -8.13
N LEU A 62 -4.55 23.32 -8.08
CA LEU A 62 -4.39 22.48 -9.26
C LEU A 62 -5.73 21.97 -9.79
N THR A 63 -5.77 21.76 -11.11
CA THR A 63 -6.91 21.08 -11.75
C THR A 63 -6.99 19.61 -11.31
N THR A 64 -8.18 19.05 -11.31
CA THR A 64 -8.40 17.62 -10.97
C THR A 64 -7.52 16.68 -11.80
N SER A 65 -7.32 16.99 -13.08
CA SER A 65 -6.45 16.21 -13.97
C SER A 65 -4.99 16.26 -13.55
N ALA A 66 -4.48 17.41 -13.11
CA ALA A 66 -3.11 17.55 -12.63
C ALA A 66 -2.90 16.77 -11.33
N ILE A 67 -3.86 16.80 -10.41
CA ILE A 67 -3.81 16.03 -9.17
C ILE A 67 -3.81 14.51 -9.47
N LEU A 68 -4.67 14.05 -10.36
CA LEU A 68 -4.71 12.66 -10.77
C LEU A 68 -3.39 12.20 -11.40
N LEU A 69 -2.77 13.05 -12.20
CA LEU A 69 -1.45 12.78 -12.78
C LEU A 69 -0.37 12.68 -11.70
N LEU A 70 -0.34 13.59 -10.74
CA LEU A 70 0.60 13.55 -9.61
C LEU A 70 0.43 12.28 -8.78
N LEU A 71 -0.81 11.88 -8.51
CA LEU A 71 -1.11 10.64 -7.78
C LEU A 71 -0.70 9.40 -8.57
N ALA A 72 -0.91 9.38 -9.89
CA ALA A 72 -0.44 8.30 -10.74
C ALA A 72 1.10 8.20 -10.75
N CYS A 73 1.80 9.34 -10.87
CA CYS A 73 3.26 9.38 -10.76
C CYS A 73 3.75 8.92 -9.37
N ALA A 74 3.06 9.30 -8.29
CA ALA A 74 3.36 8.84 -6.95
C ALA A 74 3.17 7.30 -6.83
N ALA A 75 2.09 6.76 -7.38
CA ALA A 75 1.84 5.33 -7.41
C ALA A 75 2.92 4.55 -8.17
N ILE A 76 3.35 5.06 -9.33
CA ILE A 76 4.46 4.49 -10.10
C ILE A 76 5.75 4.53 -9.28
N SER A 77 6.07 5.66 -8.65
CA SER A 77 7.24 5.83 -7.78
C SER A 77 7.25 4.84 -6.62
N ALA A 78 6.07 4.63 -5.99
CA ALA A 78 5.88 3.62 -4.95
C ALA A 78 6.17 2.21 -5.47
N GLY A 79 5.65 1.87 -6.64
CA GLY A 79 5.90 0.59 -7.27
C GLY A 79 7.38 0.37 -7.61
N LEU A 80 8.04 1.38 -8.15
CA LEU A 80 9.49 1.33 -8.40
C LEU A 80 10.29 1.06 -7.12
N CYS A 81 9.89 1.67 -6.00
CA CYS A 81 10.48 1.35 -4.70
C CYS A 81 10.30 -0.13 -4.33
N LEU A 82 9.07 -0.65 -4.45
CA LEU A 82 8.76 -2.03 -4.10
C LEU A 82 9.52 -3.03 -4.97
N GLY A 83 9.54 -2.81 -6.30
CA GLY A 83 10.20 -3.71 -7.25
C GLY A 83 11.72 -3.65 -7.21
N GLY A 84 12.28 -2.47 -6.88
CA GLY A 84 13.74 -2.27 -6.85
C GLY A 84 14.44 -2.82 -5.62
N PHE A 85 13.72 -3.06 -4.53
CA PHE A 85 14.30 -3.40 -3.23
C PHE A 85 14.34 -4.91 -2.91
N GLY A 86 14.17 -5.82 -3.82
CA GLY A 86 14.12 -7.24 -3.47
C GLY A 86 14.74 -8.20 -4.46
N LEU A 87 15.32 -9.28 -3.97
CA LEU A 87 15.85 -10.39 -4.78
C LEU A 87 14.74 -11.05 -5.64
N ASN A 88 13.47 -10.95 -5.22
CA ASN A 88 12.28 -11.38 -5.95
C ASN A 88 11.26 -10.23 -6.04
N GLY A 89 11.71 -9.05 -6.46
CA GLY A 89 10.95 -7.81 -6.40
C GLY A 89 9.56 -7.88 -7.03
N ALA A 90 9.37 -8.60 -8.12
CA ALA A 90 8.06 -8.78 -8.74
C ALA A 90 7.11 -9.58 -7.84
N ALA A 91 7.56 -10.73 -7.30
CA ALA A 91 6.77 -11.54 -6.38
C ALA A 91 6.44 -10.77 -5.10
N LEU A 92 7.43 -10.11 -4.51
CA LEU A 92 7.27 -9.28 -3.32
C LEU A 92 6.27 -8.14 -3.54
N THR A 93 6.33 -7.48 -4.69
CA THR A 93 5.41 -6.41 -5.05
C THR A 93 3.96 -6.91 -5.04
N TRP A 94 3.68 -8.07 -5.64
CA TRP A 94 2.34 -8.65 -5.63
C TRP A 94 1.92 -9.14 -4.23
N GLN A 95 2.82 -9.72 -3.45
CA GLN A 95 2.53 -10.15 -2.08
C GLN A 95 2.07 -8.97 -1.21
N ILE A 96 2.69 -7.79 -1.38
CA ILE A 96 2.35 -6.59 -0.60
C ILE A 96 1.10 -5.90 -1.16
N THR A 97 0.95 -5.79 -2.47
CA THR A 97 -0.11 -4.98 -3.08
C THR A 97 -1.43 -5.69 -3.27
N ALA A 98 -1.44 -7.03 -3.38
CA ALA A 98 -2.67 -7.78 -3.65
C ALA A 98 -3.71 -7.65 -2.54
N GLY A 99 -3.30 -7.63 -1.28
CA GLY A 99 -4.20 -7.45 -0.16
C GLY A 99 -4.94 -6.10 -0.22
N PRO A 100 -4.23 -4.96 -0.21
CA PRO A 100 -4.82 -3.64 -0.40
C PRO A 100 -5.65 -3.52 -1.68
N LEU A 101 -5.18 -4.10 -2.80
CA LEU A 101 -5.93 -4.09 -4.05
C LEU A 101 -7.29 -4.78 -3.91
N CYS A 102 -7.32 -5.97 -3.35
CA CYS A 102 -8.57 -6.70 -3.10
C CYS A 102 -9.46 -5.97 -2.10
N TYR A 103 -8.89 -5.36 -1.07
CA TYR A 103 -9.62 -4.54 -0.11
C TYR A 103 -10.33 -3.36 -0.79
N PHE A 104 -9.61 -2.55 -1.56
CA PHE A 104 -10.18 -1.38 -2.22
C PHE A 104 -11.16 -1.75 -3.35
N ALA A 105 -10.89 -2.82 -4.10
CA ALA A 105 -11.83 -3.32 -5.10
C ALA A 105 -13.12 -3.81 -4.45
N ALA A 106 -13.04 -4.57 -3.36
CA ALA A 106 -14.21 -4.98 -2.59
C ALA A 106 -14.95 -3.79 -1.99
N ALA A 107 -14.23 -2.78 -1.47
CA ALA A 107 -14.83 -1.55 -0.95
C ALA A 107 -15.63 -0.81 -2.03
N ALA A 108 -15.05 -0.67 -3.22
CA ALA A 108 -15.75 -0.03 -4.34
C ALA A 108 -17.05 -0.78 -4.70
N LEU A 109 -17.02 -2.12 -4.74
CA LEU A 109 -18.17 -2.96 -5.08
C LEU A 109 -19.23 -2.96 -3.96
N VAL A 110 -18.81 -3.21 -2.72
CA VAL A 110 -19.72 -3.33 -1.58
C VAL A 110 -20.41 -1.99 -1.29
N LEU A 111 -19.66 -0.90 -1.31
CA LEU A 111 -20.22 0.43 -1.08
C LEU A 111 -21.11 0.91 -2.23
N HIS A 112 -20.88 0.42 -3.44
CA HIS A 112 -21.75 0.75 -4.58
C HIS A 112 -23.09 0.02 -4.54
N HIS A 113 -23.07 -1.29 -4.23
CA HIS A 113 -24.25 -2.14 -4.38
C HIS A 113 -25.00 -2.41 -3.07
N TRP A 114 -24.33 -2.44 -1.92
CA TRP A 114 -24.88 -2.94 -0.66
C TRP A 114 -24.70 -2.00 0.53
N ALA A 115 -24.28 -0.75 0.33
CA ALA A 115 -24.04 0.18 1.44
C ALA A 115 -25.26 0.39 2.35
N ASP A 116 -26.46 0.38 1.79
CA ASP A 116 -27.71 0.61 2.51
C ASP A 116 -28.31 -0.69 3.08
N GLN A 117 -27.84 -1.86 2.67
CA GLN A 117 -28.36 -3.16 3.07
C GLN A 117 -27.53 -3.83 4.17
N LEU A 118 -26.25 -3.45 4.29
CA LEU A 118 -25.33 -4.06 5.23
C LEU A 118 -25.07 -3.15 6.43
N TYR A 119 -24.94 -3.77 7.61
CA TYR A 119 -24.43 -3.05 8.78
C TYR A 119 -22.96 -2.72 8.61
N ARG A 120 -22.53 -1.61 9.22
CA ARG A 120 -21.12 -1.13 9.14
C ARG A 120 -20.10 -2.20 9.50
N TRP A 121 -20.35 -2.99 10.55
CA TRP A 121 -19.46 -4.07 10.96
C TRP A 121 -19.36 -5.20 9.93
N GLN A 122 -20.47 -5.49 9.21
CA GLN A 122 -20.47 -6.49 8.13
C GLN A 122 -19.61 -6.02 6.96
N ILE A 123 -19.75 -4.75 6.59
CA ILE A 123 -18.88 -4.13 5.57
C ILE A 123 -17.41 -4.27 5.99
N CYS A 124 -17.06 -3.89 7.23
CA CYS A 124 -15.71 -4.04 7.75
C CYS A 124 -15.18 -5.47 7.63
N CYS A 125 -15.97 -6.45 8.04
CA CYS A 125 -15.58 -7.87 7.97
C CYS A 125 -15.36 -8.31 6.51
N ILE A 126 -16.27 -7.98 5.60
CA ILE A 126 -16.18 -8.36 4.19
C ILE A 126 -14.92 -7.76 3.55
N LEU A 127 -14.67 -6.47 3.76
CA LEU A 127 -13.51 -5.79 3.20
C LEU A 127 -12.19 -6.36 3.73
N THR A 128 -12.11 -6.57 5.04
CA THR A 128 -10.92 -7.13 5.67
C THR A 128 -10.66 -8.56 5.19
N LEU A 129 -11.70 -9.40 5.13
CA LEU A 129 -11.57 -10.77 4.62
C LEU A 129 -11.16 -10.81 3.15
N ALA A 130 -11.71 -9.93 2.31
CA ALA A 130 -11.31 -9.82 0.91
C ALA A 130 -9.83 -9.45 0.77
N GLY A 131 -9.37 -8.48 1.56
CA GLY A 131 -7.96 -8.09 1.58
C GLY A 131 -7.03 -9.21 2.05
N LEU A 132 -7.38 -9.89 3.15
CA LEU A 132 -6.59 -11.00 3.68
C LEU A 132 -6.55 -12.18 2.70
N ALA A 133 -7.67 -12.51 2.07
CA ALA A 133 -7.73 -13.55 1.05
C ALA A 133 -6.85 -13.22 -0.16
N GLY A 134 -6.87 -11.96 -0.62
CA GLY A 134 -6.01 -11.48 -1.70
C GLY A 134 -4.52 -11.60 -1.35
N ALA A 135 -4.13 -11.18 -0.15
CA ALA A 135 -2.75 -11.29 0.33
C ALA A 135 -2.28 -12.75 0.44
N ALA A 136 -3.11 -13.62 1.04
CA ALA A 136 -2.80 -15.03 1.18
C ALA A 136 -2.68 -15.73 -0.17
N LEU A 137 -3.60 -15.45 -1.10
CA LEU A 137 -3.58 -16.02 -2.46
C LEU A 137 -2.34 -15.58 -3.23
N ALA A 138 -1.98 -14.29 -3.15
CA ALA A 138 -0.77 -13.78 -3.80
C ALA A 138 0.49 -14.44 -3.26
N CYS A 139 0.61 -14.59 -1.94
CA CYS A 139 1.74 -15.29 -1.33
C CYS A 139 1.80 -16.77 -1.76
N TRP A 140 0.66 -17.45 -1.81
CA TRP A 140 0.59 -18.84 -2.26
C TRP A 140 1.00 -19.00 -3.71
N VAL A 141 0.46 -18.18 -4.62
CA VAL A 141 0.76 -18.25 -6.07
C VAL A 141 2.21 -17.88 -6.37
N THR A 142 2.77 -16.92 -5.65
CA THR A 142 4.15 -16.44 -5.89
C THR A 142 5.21 -17.22 -5.09
N GLY A 143 4.83 -18.29 -4.40
CA GLY A 143 5.76 -19.10 -3.61
C GLY A 143 6.33 -18.37 -2.40
N GLY A 144 5.53 -17.50 -1.77
CA GLY A 144 5.93 -16.76 -0.57
C GLY A 144 6.23 -17.68 0.62
N THR A 145 7.28 -17.35 1.37
CA THR A 145 7.58 -18.02 2.63
C THR A 145 6.52 -17.68 3.69
N PRO A 146 6.38 -18.48 4.78
CA PRO A 146 5.48 -18.14 5.88
C PRO A 146 5.70 -16.72 6.45
N VAL A 147 6.95 -16.26 6.48
CA VAL A 147 7.29 -14.90 6.93
C VAL A 147 6.72 -13.85 5.97
N HIS A 148 6.86 -14.05 4.66
CA HIS A 148 6.27 -13.14 3.66
C HIS A 148 4.75 -13.10 3.80
N THR A 149 4.12 -14.25 4.02
CA THR A 149 2.66 -14.34 4.20
C THR A 149 2.23 -13.57 5.45
N ILE A 150 2.89 -13.76 6.59
CA ILE A 150 2.57 -13.03 7.82
C ILE A 150 2.75 -11.52 7.60
N CYS A 151 3.85 -11.09 6.97
CA CYS A 151 4.09 -9.68 6.68
C CYS A 151 3.02 -9.08 5.76
N ALA A 152 2.63 -9.79 4.70
CA ALA A 152 1.58 -9.35 3.78
C ALA A 152 0.21 -9.25 4.46
N LEU A 153 -0.12 -10.20 5.34
CA LEU A 153 -1.36 -10.17 6.12
C LEU A 153 -1.36 -9.01 7.12
N LEU A 154 -0.27 -8.81 7.87
CA LEU A 154 -0.14 -7.69 8.80
C LEU A 154 -0.22 -6.34 8.08
N PHE A 155 0.43 -6.22 6.92
CA PHE A 155 0.34 -5.04 6.08
C PHE A 155 -1.10 -4.76 5.64
N THR A 156 -1.80 -5.78 5.16
CA THR A 156 -3.20 -5.68 4.75
C THR A 156 -4.09 -5.31 5.93
N CYS A 157 -3.88 -5.90 7.11
CA CYS A 157 -4.60 -5.53 8.34
C CYS A 157 -4.38 -4.06 8.70
N SER A 158 -3.16 -3.54 8.59
CA SER A 158 -2.89 -2.14 8.93
C SER A 158 -3.52 -1.18 7.92
N VAL A 159 -3.52 -1.48 6.62
CA VAL A 159 -4.27 -0.72 5.61
C VAL A 159 -5.77 -0.76 5.90
N ALA A 160 -6.32 -1.94 6.18
CA ALA A 160 -7.73 -2.11 6.53
C ALA A 160 -8.10 -1.32 7.79
N THR A 161 -7.29 -1.39 8.85
CA THR A 161 -7.54 -0.65 10.10
C THR A 161 -7.52 0.85 9.86
N PHE A 162 -6.55 1.34 9.10
CA PHE A 162 -6.48 2.76 8.76
C PHE A 162 -7.70 3.21 7.96
N GLU A 163 -8.05 2.48 6.91
CA GLU A 163 -9.22 2.78 6.07
C GLU A 163 -10.52 2.70 6.88
N LEU A 164 -10.63 1.76 7.83
CA LEU A 164 -11.79 1.66 8.70
C LEU A 164 -11.90 2.86 9.64
N ILE A 165 -10.79 3.34 10.20
CA ILE A 165 -10.76 4.56 11.01
C ILE A 165 -11.20 5.76 10.15
N VAL A 166 -10.69 5.86 8.93
CA VAL A 166 -11.05 6.93 7.99
C VAL A 166 -12.52 6.81 7.55
N LEU A 167 -12.99 5.61 7.20
CA LEU A 167 -14.38 5.36 6.75
C LEU A 167 -15.42 5.62 7.84
N PHE A 168 -15.09 5.35 9.09
CA PHE A 168 -16.05 5.44 10.22
C PHE A 168 -15.72 6.57 11.19
N GLY A 169 -14.59 7.27 11.02
CA GLY A 169 -14.26 8.48 11.76
C GLY A 169 -15.17 9.65 11.38
N LYS A 170 -15.43 10.55 12.35
CA LYS A 170 -16.21 11.77 12.08
C LYS A 170 -15.58 12.63 11.00
N ASP A 171 -14.25 12.64 10.93
CA ASP A 171 -13.46 13.48 10.02
C ASP A 171 -13.53 13.02 8.55
N TYR A 172 -13.95 11.78 8.29
CA TYR A 172 -14.11 11.29 6.91
C TYR A 172 -15.18 12.07 6.12
N TYR A 173 -16.20 12.57 6.81
CA TYR A 173 -17.24 13.37 6.17
C TYR A 173 -16.79 14.81 5.86
N GLU A 174 -15.71 15.26 6.50
CA GLU A 174 -15.08 16.56 6.26
C GLU A 174 -13.97 16.49 5.20
N ILE A 175 -13.46 15.29 4.88
CA ILE A 175 -12.53 15.10 3.76
C ILE A 175 -13.34 15.22 2.45
N THR A 176 -13.50 16.45 2.03
CA THR A 176 -14.36 16.84 0.90
C THR A 176 -13.79 16.43 -0.46
N SER A 177 -12.56 15.91 -0.54
CA SER A 177 -11.95 15.57 -1.81
C SER A 177 -11.47 14.11 -1.87
N ALA A 178 -11.81 13.46 -2.98
CA ALA A 178 -11.35 12.11 -3.32
C ALA A 178 -9.82 12.04 -3.45
N SER A 179 -9.14 13.17 -3.72
CA SER A 179 -7.68 13.27 -3.84
C SER A 179 -6.99 13.13 -2.49
N ARG A 180 -7.52 13.73 -1.40
CA ARG A 180 -6.95 13.56 -0.05
C ARG A 180 -7.01 12.12 0.43
N ALA A 181 -8.14 11.44 0.24
CA ALA A 181 -8.27 10.03 0.60
C ALA A 181 -7.26 9.16 -0.16
N ARG A 182 -7.04 9.43 -1.46
CA ARG A 182 -6.07 8.71 -2.29
C ARG A 182 -4.63 8.99 -1.86
N SER A 183 -4.26 10.24 -1.64
CA SER A 183 -2.90 10.60 -1.21
C SER A 183 -2.58 10.01 0.16
N THR A 184 -3.55 10.00 1.07
CA THR A 184 -3.39 9.39 2.40
C THR A 184 -3.21 7.87 2.29
N ALA A 185 -4.00 7.19 1.47
CA ALA A 185 -3.88 5.75 1.26
C ALA A 185 -2.52 5.38 0.64
N LEU A 186 -2.04 6.13 -0.35
CA LEU A 186 -0.72 5.93 -0.95
C LEU A 186 0.42 6.21 0.03
N ALA A 187 0.32 7.28 0.84
CA ALA A 187 1.31 7.58 1.86
C ALA A 187 1.41 6.46 2.90
N MET A 188 0.26 5.94 3.35
CA MET A 188 0.22 4.81 4.29
C MET A 188 0.79 3.53 3.66
N LEU A 189 0.49 3.27 2.41
CA LEU A 189 1.03 2.12 1.67
C LEU A 189 2.57 2.17 1.64
N MET A 190 3.16 3.33 1.42
CA MET A 190 4.62 3.49 1.41
C MET A 190 5.24 3.47 2.80
N LEU A 191 4.65 4.17 3.77
CA LEU A 191 5.15 4.16 5.14
C LEU A 191 5.17 2.76 5.74
N GLN A 192 4.26 1.89 5.31
CA GLN A 192 4.17 0.51 5.77
C GLN A 192 4.98 -0.47 4.90
N ALA A 193 5.15 -0.20 3.62
CA ALA A 193 6.00 -1.02 2.75
C ALA A 193 7.47 -0.95 3.16
N MET A 194 7.95 0.21 3.60
CA MET A 194 9.33 0.37 4.08
C MET A 194 9.70 -0.53 5.27
N PRO A 195 8.89 -0.62 6.32
CA PRO A 195 9.13 -1.56 7.42
C PRO A 195 9.07 -3.03 7.00
N VAL A 196 8.09 -3.41 6.19
CA VAL A 196 7.97 -4.78 5.66
C VAL A 196 9.21 -5.14 4.84
N TYR A 197 9.70 -4.22 4.03
CA TYR A 197 10.95 -4.37 3.31
C TYR A 197 12.15 -4.58 4.26
N LYS A 198 12.29 -3.75 5.29
CA LYS A 198 13.33 -3.92 6.31
C LYS A 198 13.22 -5.27 7.04
N ILE A 199 12.00 -5.73 7.33
CA ILE A 199 11.78 -7.05 7.95
C ILE A 199 12.24 -8.16 7.01
N ILE A 200 11.87 -8.12 5.75
CA ILE A 200 12.25 -9.12 4.75
C ILE A 200 13.75 -9.11 4.52
N TRP A 201 14.36 -7.94 4.36
CA TRP A 201 15.80 -7.79 4.23
C TRP A 201 16.55 -8.29 5.46
N ASN A 202 16.08 -7.95 6.65
CA ASN A 202 16.65 -8.42 7.90
C ASN A 202 16.36 -9.89 8.17
N SER A 203 15.25 -10.48 7.67
CA SER A 203 15.03 -11.93 7.77
C SER A 203 16.01 -12.72 6.93
N LEU A 204 16.47 -12.17 5.79
CA LEU A 204 17.60 -12.72 5.02
C LEU A 204 18.92 -12.59 5.80
N LEU A 205 19.11 -11.53 6.57
CA LEU A 205 20.23 -11.37 7.49
C LEU A 205 20.07 -12.23 8.75
N VAL A 206 18.87 -12.41 9.26
CA VAL A 206 18.56 -13.29 10.41
C VAL A 206 18.80 -14.76 10.08
N SER A 207 18.58 -15.19 8.85
CA SER A 207 19.02 -16.54 8.43
C SER A 207 20.54 -16.73 8.55
N ARG A 208 21.31 -15.65 8.54
CA ARG A 208 22.78 -15.65 8.79
C ARG A 208 23.18 -15.40 10.25
N TYR A 209 22.40 -14.63 11.01
CA TYR A 209 22.80 -14.13 12.35
C TYR A 209 21.83 -14.49 13.48
N GLY A 210 20.74 -15.24 13.21
CA GLY A 210 19.83 -15.77 14.23
C GLY A 210 18.95 -14.72 14.92
N ILE A 211 18.32 -15.16 16.03
CA ILE A 211 17.35 -14.38 16.82
C ILE A 211 17.88 -13.00 17.29
N VAL A 212 19.19 -12.85 17.45
CA VAL A 212 19.81 -11.59 17.87
C VAL A 212 19.57 -10.45 16.86
N GLY A 213 19.51 -10.78 15.56
CA GLY A 213 19.18 -9.80 14.50
C GLY A 213 17.74 -9.32 14.59
N LEU A 214 16.80 -10.23 14.91
CA LEU A 214 15.39 -9.92 15.09
C LEU A 214 15.17 -8.99 16.31
N LEU A 215 15.82 -9.29 17.44
CA LEU A 215 15.73 -8.47 18.65
C LEU A 215 16.33 -7.07 18.44
N ARG A 216 17.46 -6.96 17.73
CA ARG A 216 18.02 -5.66 17.34
C ARG A 216 17.08 -4.88 16.43
N PHE A 217 16.42 -5.55 15.49
CA PHE A 217 15.43 -4.94 14.62
C PHE A 217 14.26 -4.38 15.42
N ILE A 218 13.65 -5.17 16.31
CA ILE A 218 12.55 -4.74 17.18
C ILE A 218 12.98 -3.55 18.03
N TYR A 219 14.16 -3.60 18.63
CA TYR A 219 14.70 -2.49 19.42
C TYR A 219 14.88 -1.21 18.61
N HIS A 220 15.42 -1.27 17.39
CA HIS A 220 15.55 -0.12 16.51
C HIS A 220 14.21 0.40 16.02
N TRP A 221 13.24 -0.48 15.78
CA TRP A 221 11.88 -0.10 15.40
C TRP A 221 11.21 0.77 16.46
N PHE A 222 11.23 0.34 17.71
CA PHE A 222 10.65 1.12 18.83
C PHE A 222 11.36 2.44 19.12
N ARG A 223 12.60 2.59 18.70
CA ARG A 223 13.36 3.83 18.88
C ARG A 223 13.08 4.89 17.82
N TRP A 224 12.45 4.50 16.71
CA TRP A 224 12.08 5.39 15.61
C TRP A 224 10.58 5.77 15.60
N MET A 225 9.76 5.17 16.45
CA MET A 225 8.43 5.63 16.81
C MET A 225 8.49 6.60 17.98
#